data_546e7669c2343a0f3f03e7b399dc1ed6
#
_entry.id   546e7669c2343a0f3f03e7b399dc1ed6
#
_cell.length_a   1.000
_cell.length_b   1.000
_cell.length_c   1.000
_cell.angle_alpha   90.00
_cell.angle_beta   90.00
_cell.angle_gamma   90.00
#
_symmetry.space_group_name_H-M   'P 1'
#
loop_
_entity.id
_entity.type
_entity.pdbx_description
1 polymer ?
#
loop_
_entity_poly.entity_id
_entity_poly.type
_entity_poly.pdbx_seq_one_letter_code
_entity_poly.pdbx_strand_id
1 'polypeptide(L)'
;MMGYKDNEQATRESMLEPGWYRTGDVGYLDPKGYLIIVDRIKDVIKYKGFQVSPTELEEIISQHPQVQDVGVTSTWDDSQATEVPRAFVVPRPDVPETDLPQLAQEIQALVADKAAGYKKIRGGVRFVDGLPKNPTGKLLRRQLRQQDVEGRRKTWARM
;
A
#
# COMPACT_ATOMS: atom_id res chain seq x y z
N MET A 1 4.58 -14.22 -23.53
CA MET A 1 6.05 -14.14 -23.33
C MET A 1 6.63 -15.54 -23.38
N MET A 2 7.90 -15.70 -23.73
CA MET A 2 8.54 -17.04 -23.79
C MET A 2 8.93 -17.56 -22.39
N GLY A 3 9.25 -16.69 -21.44
CA GLY A 3 9.62 -17.06 -20.08
C GLY A 3 10.50 -15.99 -19.41
N TYR A 4 10.82 -16.20 -18.14
CA TYR A 4 11.81 -15.41 -17.42
C TYR A 4 13.21 -15.92 -17.75
N LYS A 5 14.12 -15.00 -18.05
CA LYS A 5 15.51 -15.35 -18.37
C LYS A 5 16.16 -16.08 -17.20
N ASP A 6 16.75 -17.23 -17.46
CA ASP A 6 17.50 -18.07 -16.50
C ASP A 6 16.70 -18.44 -15.23
N ASN A 7 15.34 -18.47 -15.32
CA ASN A 7 14.47 -18.80 -14.21
C ASN A 7 13.23 -19.61 -14.67
N GLU A 8 13.45 -20.92 -14.85
CA GLU A 8 12.40 -21.85 -15.27
C GLU A 8 11.28 -22.00 -14.23
N GLN A 9 11.62 -21.93 -12.94
CA GLN A 9 10.64 -22.07 -11.87
C GLN A 9 9.65 -20.89 -11.93
N ALA A 10 10.13 -19.64 -11.99
CA ALA A 10 9.28 -18.48 -12.12
C ALA A 10 8.45 -18.51 -13.42
N THR A 11 9.00 -19.07 -14.49
CA THR A 11 8.27 -19.25 -15.75
C THR A 11 7.11 -20.22 -15.56
N ARG A 12 7.35 -21.39 -14.96
CA ARG A 12 6.30 -22.39 -14.70
C ARG A 12 5.21 -21.87 -13.76
N GLU A 13 5.58 -21.13 -12.71
CA GLU A 13 4.63 -20.54 -11.75
C GLU A 13 3.76 -19.44 -12.38
N SER A 14 4.27 -18.77 -13.42
CA SER A 14 3.55 -17.71 -14.11
C SER A 14 2.69 -18.17 -15.28
N MET A 15 2.89 -19.42 -15.76
CA MET A 15 2.11 -20.02 -16.84
C MET A 15 1.18 -21.08 -16.25
N LEU A 16 -0.15 -20.85 -16.32
CA LEU A 16 -1.15 -21.82 -15.87
C LEU A 16 -1.30 -22.98 -16.82
N GLU A 17 -1.44 -22.63 -18.09
CA GLU A 17 -1.65 -23.51 -19.25
C GLU A 17 -0.96 -22.89 -20.46
N PRO A 18 -0.71 -23.65 -21.55
CA PRO A 18 -0.18 -23.09 -22.78
C PRO A 18 -1.01 -21.89 -23.27
N GLY A 19 -0.37 -20.72 -23.33
CA GLY A 19 -1.01 -19.49 -23.78
C GLY A 19 -1.63 -18.62 -22.66
N TRP A 20 -1.72 -19.12 -21.41
CA TRP A 20 -2.28 -18.35 -20.29
C TRP A 20 -1.20 -17.90 -19.30
N TYR A 21 -1.05 -16.58 -19.18
CA TYR A 21 -0.08 -15.94 -18.29
C TYR A 21 -0.76 -15.28 -17.09
N ARG A 22 -0.27 -15.60 -15.89
CA ARG A 22 -0.69 -14.92 -14.66
C ARG A 22 0.01 -13.57 -14.53
N THR A 23 -0.71 -12.47 -14.71
CA THR A 23 -0.15 -11.12 -14.56
C THR A 23 0.16 -10.80 -13.08
N GLY A 24 -0.58 -11.40 -12.16
CA GLY A 24 -0.54 -11.07 -10.73
C GLY A 24 -1.28 -9.77 -10.40
N ASP A 25 -2.06 -9.26 -11.32
CA ASP A 25 -2.86 -8.07 -11.14
C ASP A 25 -4.31 -8.42 -10.77
N VAL A 26 -4.97 -7.53 -10.05
CA VAL A 26 -6.40 -7.54 -9.74
C VAL A 26 -7.09 -6.50 -10.59
N GLY A 27 -8.14 -6.88 -11.28
CA GLY A 27 -8.91 -5.97 -12.11
C GLY A 27 -10.33 -6.47 -12.34
N TYR A 28 -11.14 -5.66 -13.00
CA TYR A 28 -12.48 -6.00 -13.43
C TYR A 28 -12.75 -5.45 -14.82
N LEU A 29 -13.74 -6.05 -15.50
CA LEU A 29 -14.26 -5.51 -16.76
C LEU A 29 -15.38 -4.51 -16.46
N ASP A 30 -15.30 -3.32 -17.04
CA ASP A 30 -16.39 -2.36 -16.97
C ASP A 30 -17.56 -2.77 -17.90
N PRO A 31 -18.74 -2.13 -17.81
CA PRO A 31 -19.88 -2.45 -18.68
C PRO A 31 -19.60 -2.26 -20.17
N LYS A 32 -18.55 -1.53 -20.54
CA LYS A 32 -18.12 -1.31 -21.93
C LYS A 32 -17.08 -2.34 -22.39
N GLY A 33 -16.64 -3.26 -21.51
CA GLY A 33 -15.66 -4.28 -21.81
C GLY A 33 -14.20 -3.86 -21.66
N TYR A 34 -13.92 -2.69 -21.07
CA TYR A 34 -12.55 -2.28 -20.74
C TYR A 34 -12.06 -2.96 -19.46
N LEU A 35 -10.83 -3.48 -19.51
CA LEU A 35 -10.17 -4.03 -18.33
C LEU A 35 -9.61 -2.90 -17.47
N ILE A 36 -10.14 -2.76 -16.26
CA ILE A 36 -9.66 -1.81 -15.26
C ILE A 36 -8.78 -2.55 -14.26
N ILE A 37 -7.49 -2.24 -14.22
CA ILE A 37 -6.55 -2.78 -13.24
C ILE A 37 -6.62 -1.94 -11.98
N VAL A 38 -6.88 -2.58 -10.84
CA VAL A 38 -7.05 -1.93 -9.53
C VAL A 38 -5.77 -2.00 -8.72
N ASP A 39 -5.13 -3.16 -8.66
CA ASP A 39 -3.92 -3.36 -7.84
C ASP A 39 -3.20 -4.67 -8.21
N ARG A 40 -2.12 -5.00 -7.47
CA ARG A 40 -1.46 -6.31 -7.55
C ARG A 40 -1.92 -7.24 -6.43
N ILE A 41 -2.16 -8.50 -6.75
CA ILE A 41 -2.62 -9.54 -5.78
C ILE A 41 -1.74 -9.56 -4.52
N LYS A 42 -0.40 -9.45 -4.69
CA LYS A 42 0.57 -9.49 -3.59
C LYS A 42 0.61 -8.22 -2.74
N ASP A 43 0.08 -7.11 -3.25
CA ASP A 43 0.11 -5.82 -2.58
C ASP A 43 -1.21 -5.52 -1.87
N VAL A 44 -2.29 -6.22 -2.24
CA VAL A 44 -3.62 -6.12 -1.59
C VAL A 44 -3.52 -6.48 -0.10
N ILE A 45 -4.07 -5.63 0.75
CA ILE A 45 -4.10 -5.80 2.21
C ILE A 45 -5.28 -6.67 2.58
N LYS A 46 -5.04 -7.72 3.37
CA LYS A 46 -6.06 -8.69 3.78
C LYS A 46 -6.58 -8.35 5.18
N TYR A 47 -7.63 -7.54 5.25
CA TYR A 47 -8.26 -7.14 6.51
C TYR A 47 -9.53 -7.96 6.79
N LYS A 48 -9.49 -8.90 7.76
CA LYS A 48 -10.67 -9.69 8.20
C LYS A 48 -11.47 -10.28 7.03
N GLY A 49 -10.81 -10.83 6.03
CA GLY A 49 -11.44 -11.39 4.82
C GLY A 49 -11.74 -10.38 3.71
N PHE A 50 -11.66 -9.08 3.99
CA PHE A 50 -11.76 -8.04 2.96
C PHE A 50 -10.42 -7.81 2.27
N GLN A 51 -10.50 -7.46 0.99
CA GLN A 51 -9.36 -7.03 0.20
C GLN A 51 -9.36 -5.51 0.11
N VAL A 52 -8.28 -4.88 0.60
CA VAL A 52 -8.12 -3.42 0.58
C VAL A 52 -6.98 -3.06 -0.36
N SER A 53 -7.27 -2.28 -1.39
CA SER A 53 -6.27 -1.78 -2.34
C SER A 53 -5.46 -0.66 -1.70
N PRO A 54 -4.13 -0.79 -1.57
CA PRO A 54 -3.27 0.31 -1.19
C PRO A 54 -3.36 1.50 -2.13
N THR A 55 -3.44 1.25 -3.44
CA THR A 55 -3.48 2.30 -4.46
C THR A 55 -4.71 3.19 -4.32
N GLU A 56 -5.88 2.63 -4.04
CA GLU A 56 -7.10 3.41 -3.78
C GLU A 56 -6.94 4.35 -2.56
N LEU A 57 -6.30 3.86 -1.50
CA LEU A 57 -6.04 4.67 -0.30
C LEU A 57 -5.00 5.77 -0.57
N GLU A 58 -3.97 5.46 -1.36
CA GLU A 58 -2.96 6.44 -1.81
C GLU A 58 -3.61 7.56 -2.62
N GLU A 59 -4.54 7.24 -3.53
CA GLU A 59 -5.28 8.22 -4.33
C GLU A 59 -6.12 9.15 -3.45
N ILE A 60 -6.79 8.64 -2.42
CA ILE A 60 -7.57 9.45 -1.49
C ILE A 60 -6.63 10.37 -0.69
N ILE A 61 -5.56 9.84 -0.12
CA ILE A 61 -4.64 10.59 0.74
C ILE A 61 -3.89 11.66 -0.05
N SER A 62 -3.52 11.38 -1.30
CA SER A 62 -2.83 12.34 -2.17
C SER A 62 -3.63 13.60 -2.47
N GLN A 63 -4.96 13.58 -2.27
CA GLN A 63 -5.83 14.75 -2.43
C GLN A 63 -5.66 15.76 -1.28
N HIS A 64 -5.02 15.37 -0.17
CA HIS A 64 -4.81 16.27 0.96
C HIS A 64 -3.74 17.32 0.60
N PRO A 65 -4.01 18.64 0.79
CA PRO A 65 -3.13 19.70 0.31
C PRO A 65 -1.76 19.72 0.94
N GLN A 66 -1.61 19.21 2.16
CA GLN A 66 -0.34 19.15 2.90
C GLN A 66 0.46 17.85 2.66
N VAL A 67 -0.05 16.94 1.82
CA VAL A 67 0.66 15.72 1.44
C VAL A 67 1.46 15.96 0.17
N GLN A 68 2.76 15.70 0.21
CA GLN A 68 3.64 15.73 -0.96
C GLN A 68 3.68 14.38 -1.66
N ASP A 69 3.78 13.29 -0.90
CA ASP A 69 3.86 11.92 -1.42
C ASP A 69 3.28 10.94 -0.40
N VAL A 70 2.76 9.80 -0.86
CA VAL A 70 2.15 8.80 0.01
C VAL A 70 2.39 7.39 -0.50
N GLY A 71 2.60 6.47 0.42
CA GLY A 71 2.62 5.04 0.15
C GLY A 71 1.86 4.29 1.23
N VAL A 72 1.01 3.36 0.83
CA VAL A 72 0.24 2.53 1.74
C VAL A 72 0.72 1.08 1.66
N THR A 73 0.85 0.43 2.81
CA THR A 73 1.15 -1.00 2.91
C THR A 73 0.40 -1.63 4.07
N SER A 74 0.43 -2.95 4.16
CA SER A 74 -0.09 -3.65 5.34
C SER A 74 0.89 -3.58 6.50
N THR A 75 0.33 -3.52 7.70
CA THR A 75 1.00 -3.80 8.95
C THR A 75 0.20 -4.84 9.73
N TRP A 76 0.85 -5.69 10.53
CA TRP A 76 0.16 -6.69 11.33
C TRP A 76 -0.37 -6.07 12.63
N ASP A 77 -1.63 -6.32 12.94
CA ASP A 77 -2.26 -5.95 14.20
C ASP A 77 -2.46 -7.22 15.05
N ASP A 78 -1.65 -7.37 16.10
CA ASP A 78 -1.68 -8.55 16.97
C ASP A 78 -2.99 -8.67 17.74
N SER A 79 -3.62 -7.55 18.09
CA SER A 79 -4.87 -7.52 18.86
C SER A 79 -6.06 -8.04 18.05
N GLN A 80 -6.02 -7.85 16.73
CA GLN A 80 -7.08 -8.26 15.80
C GLN A 80 -6.68 -9.49 14.97
N ALA A 81 -5.44 -9.98 15.10
CA ALA A 81 -4.88 -11.10 14.34
C ALA A 81 -5.08 -10.95 12.80
N THR A 82 -4.85 -9.75 12.28
CA THR A 82 -5.06 -9.44 10.86
C THR A 82 -4.11 -8.35 10.37
N GLU A 83 -3.97 -8.25 9.05
CA GLU A 83 -3.34 -7.09 8.43
C GLU A 83 -4.27 -5.87 8.53
N VAL A 84 -3.69 -4.69 8.74
CA VAL A 84 -4.38 -3.40 8.69
C VAL A 84 -3.63 -2.42 7.80
N PRO A 85 -4.31 -1.50 7.10
CA PRO A 85 -3.66 -0.48 6.30
C PRO A 85 -2.87 0.51 7.16
N ARG A 86 -1.63 0.83 6.74
CA ARG A 86 -0.78 1.89 7.28
C ARG A 86 -0.30 2.79 6.18
N ALA A 87 -0.44 4.09 6.39
CA ALA A 87 0.05 5.10 5.47
C ALA A 87 1.44 5.60 5.88
N PHE A 88 2.32 5.76 4.91
CA PHE A 88 3.60 6.45 5.00
C PHE A 88 3.48 7.73 4.19
N VAL A 89 3.63 8.85 4.82
CA VAL A 89 3.35 10.16 4.24
C VAL A 89 4.59 11.02 4.28
N VAL A 90 4.93 11.60 3.15
CA VAL A 90 5.88 12.70 3.06
C VAL A 90 5.07 13.99 3.12
N PRO A 91 5.17 14.77 4.20
CA PRO A 91 4.49 16.06 4.30
C PRO A 91 5.15 17.07 3.36
N ARG A 92 4.43 18.11 2.98
CA ARG A 92 5.04 19.23 2.26
C ARG A 92 6.05 19.97 3.15
N PRO A 93 7.08 20.60 2.56
CA PRO A 93 8.14 21.25 3.32
C PRO A 93 7.70 22.42 4.22
N ASP A 94 6.54 22.98 3.94
CA ASP A 94 5.92 24.08 4.69
C ASP A 94 5.07 23.62 5.87
N VAL A 95 4.94 22.32 6.12
CA VAL A 95 4.21 21.74 7.25
C VAL A 95 5.14 21.62 8.46
N PRO A 96 4.89 22.34 9.58
CA PRO A 96 5.69 22.25 10.79
C PRO A 96 5.56 20.84 11.42
N GLU A 97 6.62 20.38 12.08
CA GLU A 97 6.59 19.10 12.82
C GLU A 97 5.52 19.08 13.92
N THR A 98 5.22 20.23 14.51
CA THR A 98 4.17 20.40 15.52
C THR A 98 2.78 20.07 15.01
N ASP A 99 2.55 20.19 13.72
CA ASP A 99 1.23 20.01 13.08
C ASP A 99 1.03 18.58 12.56
N LEU A 100 2.10 17.76 12.54
CA LEU A 100 2.04 16.38 12.06
C LEU A 100 0.99 15.51 12.79
N PRO A 101 0.80 15.61 14.12
CA PRO A 101 -0.25 14.85 14.81
C PRO A 101 -1.66 15.23 14.31
N GLN A 102 -1.92 16.50 14.04
CA GLN A 102 -3.18 16.96 13.47
C GLN A 102 -3.35 16.48 12.04
N LEU A 103 -2.32 16.63 11.21
CA LEU A 103 -2.31 16.13 9.84
C LEU A 103 -2.60 14.62 9.76
N ALA A 104 -2.07 13.83 10.70
CA ALA A 104 -2.38 12.40 10.76
C ALA A 104 -3.88 12.12 11.01
N GLN A 105 -4.51 12.91 11.89
CA GLN A 105 -5.96 12.80 12.15
C GLN A 105 -6.78 13.21 10.94
N GLU A 106 -6.41 14.31 10.27
CA GLU A 106 -7.07 14.78 9.06
C GLU A 106 -7.01 13.76 7.92
N ILE A 107 -5.85 13.13 7.70
CA ILE A 107 -5.68 12.06 6.72
C ILE A 107 -6.57 10.85 7.06
N GLN A 108 -6.62 10.43 8.33
CA GLN A 108 -7.47 9.33 8.75
C GLN A 108 -8.96 9.66 8.59
N ALA A 109 -9.37 10.88 8.90
CA ALA A 109 -10.73 11.37 8.71
C ALA A 109 -11.10 11.43 7.22
N LEU A 110 -10.20 11.93 6.37
CA LEU A 110 -10.40 11.99 4.92
C LEU A 110 -10.64 10.59 4.32
N VAL A 111 -9.84 9.60 4.72
CA VAL A 111 -10.04 8.21 4.27
C VAL A 111 -11.33 7.63 4.85
N ALA A 112 -11.66 7.92 6.11
CA ALA A 112 -12.89 7.41 6.73
C ALA A 112 -14.17 7.98 6.09
N ASP A 113 -14.11 9.20 5.55
CA ASP A 113 -15.20 9.86 4.83
C ASP A 113 -15.38 9.29 3.41
N LYS A 114 -14.26 9.11 2.68
CA LYS A 114 -14.31 8.74 1.26
C LYS A 114 -14.28 7.25 0.97
N ALA A 115 -13.83 6.42 1.92
CA ALA A 115 -13.70 4.98 1.73
C ALA A 115 -14.65 4.18 2.62
N ALA A 116 -14.94 2.94 2.19
CA ALA A 116 -15.74 2.02 2.99
C ALA A 116 -15.08 1.74 4.37
N GLY A 117 -15.88 1.53 5.40
CA GLY A 117 -15.41 1.44 6.79
C GLY A 117 -14.33 0.39 7.07
N TYR A 118 -14.24 -0.68 6.28
CA TYR A 118 -13.16 -1.67 6.37
C TYR A 118 -11.83 -1.20 5.78
N LYS A 119 -11.82 -0.11 5.00
CA LYS A 119 -10.63 0.47 4.34
C LYS A 119 -9.91 1.54 5.18
N LYS A 120 -10.35 1.80 6.42
CA LYS A 120 -9.76 2.80 7.30
C LYS A 120 -8.27 2.53 7.57
N ILE A 121 -7.46 3.58 7.72
CA ILE A 121 -6.02 3.52 8.06
C ILE A 121 -5.84 3.13 9.54
N ARG A 122 -6.16 1.89 9.90
CA ARG A 122 -6.09 1.39 11.28
C ARG A 122 -4.66 1.22 11.79
N GLY A 123 -3.72 1.00 10.90
CA GLY A 123 -2.29 0.95 11.22
C GLY A 123 -1.68 2.32 11.52
N GLY A 124 -2.47 3.39 11.36
CA GLY A 124 -2.03 4.76 11.57
C GLY A 124 -1.24 5.37 10.42
N VAL A 125 -0.87 6.62 10.59
CA VAL A 125 -0.03 7.40 9.67
C VAL A 125 1.38 7.50 10.23
N ARG A 126 2.38 7.27 9.40
CA ARG A 126 3.80 7.46 9.72
C ARG A 126 4.40 8.48 8.77
N PHE A 127 4.97 9.54 9.32
CA PHE A 127 5.68 10.53 8.52
C PHE A 127 7.10 10.07 8.23
N VAL A 128 7.55 10.33 7.00
CA VAL A 128 8.88 9.95 6.50
C VAL A 128 9.40 11.07 5.59
N ASP A 129 10.74 11.16 5.48
CA ASP A 129 11.38 12.16 4.62
C ASP A 129 11.30 11.80 3.12
N GLY A 130 11.08 10.54 2.80
CA GLY A 130 10.96 10.05 1.43
C GLY A 130 10.48 8.62 1.35
N LEU A 131 9.91 8.26 0.20
CA LEU A 131 9.42 6.91 -0.08
C LEU A 131 10.41 6.14 -0.96
N PRO A 132 10.63 4.84 -0.70
CA PRO A 132 11.48 4.02 -1.55
C PRO A 132 10.82 3.81 -2.92
N LYS A 133 11.45 4.33 -3.97
CA LYS A 133 10.99 4.23 -5.36
C LYS A 133 12.08 3.62 -6.24
N ASN A 134 11.67 2.93 -7.30
CA ASN A 134 12.59 2.50 -8.34
C ASN A 134 12.95 3.67 -9.28
N PRO A 135 13.91 3.52 -10.21
CA PRO A 135 14.28 4.58 -11.15
C PRO A 135 13.14 5.10 -12.04
N THR A 136 12.06 4.33 -12.20
CA THR A 136 10.87 4.74 -12.96
C THR A 136 9.81 5.45 -12.09
N GLY A 137 10.12 5.73 -10.81
CA GLY A 137 9.22 6.41 -9.88
C GLY A 137 8.20 5.49 -9.19
N LYS A 138 8.22 4.17 -9.46
CA LYS A 138 7.27 3.23 -8.86
C LYS A 138 7.65 2.92 -7.41
N LEU A 139 6.67 3.02 -6.50
CA LEU A 139 6.82 2.69 -5.09
C LEU A 139 7.24 1.23 -4.86
N LEU A 140 8.27 1.04 -4.05
CA LEU A 140 8.79 -0.27 -3.64
C LEU A 140 8.13 -0.72 -2.32
N ARG A 141 6.85 -1.13 -2.36
CA ARG A 141 6.05 -1.49 -1.17
C ARG A 141 6.70 -2.55 -0.30
N ARG A 142 7.49 -3.48 -0.88
CA ARG A 142 8.23 -4.48 -0.11
C ARG A 142 9.25 -3.82 0.83
N GLN A 143 9.99 -2.82 0.36
CA GLN A 143 10.96 -2.09 1.19
C GLN A 143 10.24 -1.26 2.26
N LEU A 144 9.12 -0.63 1.91
CA LEU A 144 8.30 0.13 2.85
C LEU A 144 7.78 -0.76 4.00
N ARG A 145 7.30 -1.97 3.67
CA ARG A 145 6.87 -2.97 4.66
C ARG A 145 8.02 -3.42 5.56
N GLN A 146 9.20 -3.62 4.99
CA GLN A 146 10.40 -3.99 5.75
C GLN A 146 10.82 -2.89 6.73
N GLN A 147 10.82 -1.63 6.31
CA GLN A 147 11.08 -0.48 7.17
C GLN A 147 10.08 -0.38 8.34
N ASP A 148 8.81 -0.73 8.10
CA ASP A 148 7.79 -0.76 9.16
C ASP A 148 8.11 -1.80 10.25
N VAL A 149 8.48 -3.00 9.85
CA VAL A 149 8.86 -4.09 10.77
C VAL A 149 10.09 -3.72 11.58
N GLU A 150 11.12 -3.15 10.94
CA GLU A 150 12.35 -2.73 11.61
C GLU A 150 12.10 -1.58 12.59
N GLY A 151 11.27 -0.62 12.22
CA GLY A 151 10.86 0.48 13.09
C GLY A 151 10.13 0.00 14.35
N ARG A 152 9.24 -1.00 14.21
CA ARG A 152 8.56 -1.62 15.36
C ARG A 152 9.55 -2.35 16.27
N ARG A 153 10.49 -3.14 15.75
CA ARG A 153 11.50 -3.84 16.54
C ARG A 153 12.36 -2.88 17.39
N LYS A 154 12.74 -1.72 16.83
CA LYS A 154 13.51 -0.71 17.55
C LYS A 154 12.73 -0.07 18.71
N THR A 155 11.42 0.06 18.58
CA THR A 155 10.54 0.59 19.65
C THR A 155 10.41 -0.41 20.80
N TRP A 156 10.27 -1.70 20.52
CA TRP A 156 10.19 -2.77 21.53
C TRP A 156 11.51 -2.98 22.28
N ALA A 157 12.66 -2.79 21.62
CA ALA A 157 13.98 -2.94 22.24
C ALA A 157 14.35 -1.80 23.18
N ARG A 158 13.56 -0.74 23.25
CA ARG A 158 13.77 0.45 24.12
C ARG A 158 12.80 0.50 25.31
N MET A 159 11.89 -0.44 25.42
CA MET A 159 10.97 -0.64 26.54
C MET A 159 11.50 -1.77 27.43
#